data_2b140ddd873fa0eb289a5dee36a023e9
#
_entry.id   2b140ddd873fa0eb289a5dee36a023e9
#
_cell.length_a   1.000
_cell.length_b   1.000
_cell.length_c   1.000
_cell.angle_alpha   90.00
_cell.angle_beta   90.00
_cell.angle_gamma   90.00
#
_symmetry.space_group_name_H-M   'P 1'
#
loop_
_entity.id
_entity.type
_entity.pdbx_description
1 polymer ?
#
loop_
_entity_poly.entity_id
_entity_poly.type
_entity_poly.pdbx_seq_one_letter_code
_entity_poly.pdbx_strand_id
1 'polypeptide(L)'
;MLSLVPQSTDAQRRRSKGNPTFDSLVTDSLSLPKDSLLLDSLVVDTLKTDTTAKKKDALEAPVTFSSTDSTVMTAVDGFARMYGNAKINYQTIELTAAVVAMNMDSSIVHANGVKDTMGTIQGKPVFKDGETPYESEKMSYNFKSKRGFINNITTEQGEGYITSESAKKGNDEEYYMEHGRYTTCDDHEHPHFYLALSRAKVRPKKNVVFGPAWLVLADVPLPLAIPFGFFPFSSSYSSGFLMPSYGDESTRGFYLRDGGYYFAINDNIDLRLTGGIYTKGSWEANAASTYNKRYRYSGNFSFNYQDIKTGDKGMPDYTETRSFRLQWTHRQDAKANPNSNFSASINYSSTSYDRNN
;
A
#
# COMPACT_ATOMS: atom_id res chain seq x y z
N MET A 1 -38.93 -32.66 -23.51
CA MET A 1 -40.20 -31.94 -23.36
C MET A 1 -39.91 -30.55 -22.82
N LEU A 2 -40.15 -29.57 -23.68
CA LEU A 2 -40.63 -28.19 -23.49
C LEU A 2 -39.82 -27.32 -22.52
N SER A 3 -39.01 -26.35 -22.98
CA SER A 3 -39.28 -25.06 -23.65
C SER A 3 -39.95 -24.06 -22.71
N LEU A 4 -39.24 -22.92 -22.50
CA LEU A 4 -39.75 -21.60 -22.84
C LEU A 4 -38.79 -20.51 -22.34
N VAL A 5 -38.26 -19.80 -23.32
CA VAL A 5 -37.70 -18.44 -23.23
C VAL A 5 -38.89 -17.49 -23.39
N PRO A 6 -38.86 -16.26 -22.87
CA PRO A 6 -39.13 -15.18 -23.78
C PRO A 6 -38.07 -14.07 -23.76
N GLN A 7 -37.77 -13.64 -25.00
CA GLN A 7 -37.22 -12.35 -25.39
C GLN A 7 -38.27 -11.24 -25.26
N SER A 8 -37.81 -10.01 -25.10
CA SER A 8 -38.27 -8.79 -25.82
C SER A 8 -37.34 -7.65 -25.46
N THR A 9 -36.63 -7.14 -26.40
CA THR A 9 -36.82 -6.12 -27.44
C THR A 9 -36.77 -4.68 -26.97
N ASP A 10 -35.78 -3.99 -27.61
CA ASP A 10 -35.79 -2.65 -28.16
C ASP A 10 -35.81 -1.41 -27.26
N ALA A 11 -34.86 -0.49 -27.43
CA ALA A 11 -34.86 0.47 -28.51
C ALA A 11 -33.58 1.33 -28.56
N GLN A 12 -33.08 1.45 -29.75
CA GLN A 12 -32.10 2.40 -30.26
C GLN A 12 -32.47 3.85 -29.98
N ARG A 13 -31.49 4.71 -29.68
CA ARG A 13 -31.41 6.01 -30.37
C ARG A 13 -29.99 6.56 -30.46
N ARG A 14 -29.50 6.53 -31.68
CA ARG A 14 -28.37 7.32 -32.20
C ARG A 14 -28.59 8.81 -31.95
N ARG A 15 -27.54 9.57 -31.65
CA ARG A 15 -27.18 10.78 -32.38
C ARG A 15 -25.71 11.14 -32.25
N SER A 16 -25.09 11.14 -33.37
CA SER A 16 -23.81 11.64 -33.79
C SER A 16 -23.74 13.18 -33.83
N LYS A 17 -22.50 13.66 -33.81
CA LYS A 17 -21.94 14.95 -34.34
C LYS A 17 -21.19 15.65 -33.19
N GLY A 18 -19.97 16.13 -33.37
CA GLY A 18 -19.07 16.30 -34.48
C GLY A 18 -17.98 17.20 -33.94
N ASN A 19 -16.74 16.87 -34.24
CA ASN A 19 -15.57 17.73 -34.09
C ASN A 19 -15.69 18.94 -34.98
N PRO A 20 -15.13 20.09 -34.64
CA PRO A 20 -14.40 20.84 -35.66
C PRO A 20 -12.96 21.17 -35.28
N THR A 21 -12.16 20.99 -36.24
CA THR A 21 -10.80 21.31 -36.55
C THR A 21 -10.46 22.81 -36.39
N PHE A 22 -9.17 23.01 -36.04
CA PHE A 22 -8.37 24.20 -36.25
C PHE A 22 -8.54 24.81 -37.66
N ASP A 23 -8.62 26.14 -37.72
CA ASP A 23 -7.90 26.92 -38.75
C ASP A 23 -7.82 28.41 -38.35
N SER A 24 -6.69 28.87 -38.31
CA SER A 24 -5.83 29.98 -38.69
C SER A 24 -6.43 31.29 -39.23
N LEU A 25 -5.77 32.36 -38.80
CA LEU A 25 -5.33 33.60 -39.50
C LEU A 25 -6.32 34.76 -39.69
N VAL A 26 -5.88 35.89 -39.29
CA VAL A 26 -5.48 37.09 -40.02
C VAL A 26 -5.77 38.37 -39.24
N THR A 27 -4.72 39.11 -39.01
CA THR A 27 -4.55 40.54 -38.82
C THR A 27 -5.58 41.41 -39.48
N ASP A 28 -6.03 42.48 -38.80
CA ASP A 28 -5.94 43.82 -39.39
C ASP A 28 -6.08 44.93 -38.35
N SER A 29 -5.37 45.98 -38.67
CA SER A 29 -5.04 47.16 -37.93
C SER A 29 -6.03 48.32 -38.18
N LEU A 30 -5.89 49.35 -37.34
CA LEU A 30 -6.22 50.80 -37.53
C LEU A 30 -7.68 51.24 -37.31
N SER A 31 -7.96 52.08 -36.36
CA SER A 31 -7.84 53.54 -36.44
C SER A 31 -8.56 54.22 -35.28
N LEU A 32 -7.88 55.19 -34.68
CA LEU A 32 -8.45 56.23 -33.85
C LEU A 32 -9.17 57.30 -34.71
N PRO A 33 -10.13 58.02 -34.17
CA PRO A 33 -9.98 59.45 -34.16
C PRO A 33 -10.20 60.11 -32.78
N LYS A 34 -9.45 61.18 -32.63
CA LYS A 34 -9.55 62.23 -31.62
C LYS A 34 -10.78 63.10 -31.90
N ASP A 35 -11.29 63.63 -30.83
CA ASP A 35 -11.73 65.00 -30.52
C ASP A 35 -12.97 64.96 -29.63
N SER A 36 -13.16 65.71 -28.67
CA SER A 36 -12.89 67.01 -28.12
C SER A 36 -13.70 67.14 -26.83
N LEU A 37 -13.09 67.78 -25.89
CA LEU A 37 -13.58 68.55 -24.77
C LEU A 37 -15.08 68.84 -24.68
N LEU A 38 -15.67 68.55 -23.47
CA LEU A 38 -16.42 69.56 -22.73
C LEU A 38 -16.59 69.11 -21.27
N LEU A 39 -16.22 70.03 -20.40
CA LEU A 39 -16.37 70.08 -18.97
C LEU A 39 -17.88 70.22 -18.64
N ASP A 40 -18.43 69.38 -17.72
CA ASP A 40 -19.34 69.91 -16.71
C ASP A 40 -19.62 68.94 -15.57
N SER A 41 -19.42 69.51 -14.40
CA SER A 41 -20.02 69.30 -13.06
C SER A 41 -20.41 67.94 -12.53
N LEU A 42 -19.66 67.53 -11.49
CA LEU A 42 -20.05 67.03 -10.16
C LEU A 42 -21.44 66.35 -10.05
N VAL A 43 -21.41 64.99 -10.04
CA VAL A 43 -22.24 64.22 -9.12
C VAL A 43 -21.36 63.12 -8.53
N VAL A 44 -21.12 63.22 -7.22
CA VAL A 44 -20.50 62.16 -6.44
C VAL A 44 -21.51 61.05 -6.34
N ASP A 45 -21.42 60.09 -7.25
CA ASP A 45 -22.13 58.83 -7.12
C ASP A 45 -21.16 57.77 -6.62
N THR A 46 -21.44 57.30 -5.43
CA THR A 46 -20.67 56.30 -4.71
C THR A 46 -20.69 55.01 -5.52
N LEU A 47 -19.74 54.85 -6.44
CA LEU A 47 -19.47 53.56 -7.07
C LEU A 47 -18.97 52.61 -5.99
N LYS A 48 -19.89 51.77 -5.55
CA LYS A 48 -19.54 50.49 -4.90
C LYS A 48 -18.71 49.71 -5.90
N THR A 49 -17.41 49.79 -5.75
CA THR A 49 -16.46 48.93 -6.39
C THR A 49 -16.67 47.53 -5.80
N ASP A 50 -17.48 46.72 -6.49
CA ASP A 50 -17.47 45.28 -6.28
C ASP A 50 -16.12 44.72 -6.69
N THR A 51 -15.14 44.92 -5.85
CA THR A 51 -13.92 44.13 -5.82
C THR A 51 -14.29 42.77 -5.27
N THR A 52 -14.86 41.91 -6.11
CA THR A 52 -14.75 40.47 -5.92
C THR A 52 -13.28 40.08 -6.12
N ALA A 53 -12.43 40.52 -5.19
CA ALA A 53 -11.17 39.86 -4.94
C ALA A 53 -11.55 38.41 -4.58
N LYS A 54 -11.26 37.47 -5.48
CA LYS A 54 -11.22 36.05 -5.13
C LYS A 54 -10.52 35.95 -3.78
N LYS A 55 -11.24 35.65 -2.70
CA LYS A 55 -10.65 35.32 -1.41
C LYS A 55 -9.67 34.18 -1.74
N LYS A 56 -8.36 34.47 -1.67
CA LYS A 56 -7.34 33.41 -1.63
C LYS A 56 -7.79 32.51 -0.49
N ASP A 57 -8.08 31.24 -0.77
CA ASP A 57 -8.47 30.27 0.23
C ASP A 57 -7.37 30.25 1.31
N ALA A 58 -7.67 30.81 2.47
CA ALA A 58 -6.77 30.80 3.60
C ALA A 58 -6.65 29.36 4.12
N LEU A 59 -5.53 29.03 4.73
CA LEU A 59 -5.34 27.74 5.42
C LEU A 59 -6.36 27.64 6.56
N GLU A 60 -6.83 26.43 6.83
CA GLU A 60 -7.83 26.13 7.87
C GLU A 60 -7.32 26.44 9.30
N ALA A 61 -6.01 26.42 9.50
CA ALA A 61 -5.36 26.68 10.79
C ALA A 61 -4.10 27.54 10.61
N PRO A 62 -3.65 28.25 11.67
CA PRO A 62 -2.40 28.98 11.62
C PRO A 62 -1.21 28.02 11.53
N VAL A 63 -0.21 28.39 10.73
CA VAL A 63 1.09 27.71 10.69
C VAL A 63 2.01 28.39 11.70
N THR A 64 2.52 27.61 12.64
CA THR A 64 3.54 28.10 13.58
C THR A 64 4.91 27.60 13.16
N PHE A 65 5.91 28.46 13.26
CA PHE A 65 7.27 28.12 12.89
C PHE A 65 8.28 28.67 13.90
N SER A 66 9.39 27.98 14.05
CA SER A 66 10.52 28.38 14.88
C SER A 66 11.83 27.93 14.25
N SER A 67 12.92 28.61 14.52
CA SER A 67 14.27 28.23 14.11
C SER A 67 15.27 28.67 15.18
N THR A 68 16.42 27.97 15.25
CA THR A 68 17.47 28.32 16.23
C THR A 68 18.40 29.41 15.75
N ASP A 69 18.65 29.48 14.44
CA ASP A 69 19.62 30.48 13.92
C ASP A 69 18.92 31.76 13.43
N SER A 70 18.21 31.66 12.33
CA SER A 70 17.57 32.83 11.72
C SER A 70 16.32 32.50 10.93
N THR A 71 15.41 33.47 10.90
CA THR A 71 14.24 33.46 10.02
C THR A 71 14.26 34.66 9.15
N VAL A 72 14.30 34.47 7.84
CA VAL A 72 14.30 35.56 6.84
C VAL A 72 13.00 35.54 6.09
N MET A 73 12.22 36.60 6.16
CA MET A 73 10.99 36.77 5.40
C MET A 73 11.21 37.79 4.29
N THR A 74 10.94 37.38 3.05
CA THR A 74 11.05 38.24 1.88
C THR A 74 9.65 38.54 1.36
N ALA A 75 9.22 39.77 1.52
CA ALA A 75 7.88 40.21 1.11
C ALA A 75 7.68 40.18 -0.42
N VAL A 76 8.75 40.36 -1.19
CA VAL A 76 8.72 40.41 -2.66
C VAL A 76 8.41 39.00 -3.22
N ASP A 77 9.03 37.97 -2.66
CA ASP A 77 8.93 36.60 -3.16
C ASP A 77 7.87 35.76 -2.40
N GLY A 78 7.31 36.30 -1.32
CA GLY A 78 6.37 35.57 -0.45
C GLY A 78 7.00 34.39 0.27
N PHE A 79 8.34 34.32 0.41
CA PHE A 79 9.04 33.23 1.06
C PHE A 79 9.47 33.59 2.49
N ALA A 80 9.22 32.66 3.41
CA ALA A 80 9.86 32.60 4.72
C ALA A 80 10.91 31.46 4.69
N ARG A 81 12.19 31.84 4.90
CA ARG A 81 13.32 30.92 4.99
C ARG A 81 13.80 30.84 6.42
N MET A 82 13.93 29.64 6.93
CA MET A 82 14.32 29.33 8.30
C MET A 82 15.57 28.46 8.29
N TYR A 83 16.53 28.80 9.13
CA TYR A 83 17.82 28.13 9.23
C TYR A 83 18.07 27.69 10.66
N GLY A 84 18.75 26.53 10.81
CA GLY A 84 19.10 25.95 12.08
C GLY A 84 17.91 25.30 12.79
N ASN A 85 17.80 23.97 12.69
CA ASN A 85 16.75 23.15 13.32
C ASN A 85 15.34 23.80 13.19
N ALA A 86 15.02 24.19 11.96
CA ALA A 86 13.75 24.82 11.67
C ALA A 86 12.61 23.84 11.92
N LYS A 87 11.58 24.32 12.62
CA LYS A 87 10.39 23.53 12.96
C LYS A 87 9.14 24.25 12.48
N ILE A 88 8.28 23.52 11.79
CA ILE A 88 6.95 23.98 11.37
C ILE A 88 5.91 23.05 11.96
N ASN A 89 4.87 23.63 12.58
CA ASN A 89 3.70 22.89 13.05
C ASN A 89 2.44 23.43 12.35
N TYR A 90 1.65 22.51 11.83
CA TYR A 90 0.36 22.81 11.22
C TYR A 90 -0.63 21.67 11.55
N GLN A 91 -1.64 21.97 12.36
CA GLN A 91 -2.58 20.95 12.86
C GLN A 91 -1.84 19.77 13.52
N THR A 92 -1.94 18.56 12.96
CA THR A 92 -1.26 17.34 13.40
C THR A 92 0.12 17.13 12.78
N ILE A 93 0.49 18.03 11.85
CA ILE A 93 1.74 17.92 11.08
C ILE A 93 2.85 18.66 11.79
N GLU A 94 3.97 17.97 11.98
CA GLU A 94 5.22 18.51 12.46
C GLU A 94 6.32 18.24 11.43
N LEU A 95 7.03 19.28 11.01
CA LEU A 95 8.15 19.20 10.10
C LEU A 95 9.37 19.84 10.74
N THR A 96 10.45 19.11 10.86
CA THR A 96 11.74 19.59 11.35
C THR A 96 12.81 19.37 10.31
N ALA A 97 13.69 20.34 10.07
CA ALA A 97 14.83 20.20 9.16
C ALA A 97 15.91 21.25 9.44
N ALA A 98 17.11 21.06 8.90
CA ALA A 98 18.17 22.06 8.99
C ALA A 98 17.80 23.36 8.29
N VAL A 99 17.17 23.28 7.12
CA VAL A 99 16.70 24.43 6.34
C VAL A 99 15.28 24.18 5.85
N VAL A 100 14.40 25.14 6.11
CA VAL A 100 13.03 25.12 5.61
C VAL A 100 12.70 26.42 4.91
N ALA A 101 12.14 26.33 3.70
CA ALA A 101 11.62 27.43 2.94
C ALA A 101 10.12 27.27 2.70
N MET A 102 9.32 28.20 3.19
CA MET A 102 7.86 28.18 3.01
C MET A 102 7.44 29.29 2.08
N ASN A 103 6.72 28.97 1.04
CA ASN A 103 6.02 29.95 0.21
C ASN A 103 4.63 30.20 0.79
N MET A 104 4.38 31.39 1.27
CA MET A 104 3.13 31.77 1.94
C MET A 104 1.95 31.85 0.97
N ASP A 105 2.18 32.22 -0.28
CA ASP A 105 1.13 32.35 -1.30
C ASP A 105 0.59 31.01 -1.76
N SER A 106 1.49 30.07 -2.06
CA SER A 106 1.13 28.72 -2.53
C SER A 106 0.92 27.72 -1.39
N SER A 107 1.30 28.10 -0.15
CA SER A 107 1.29 27.21 1.03
C SER A 107 2.15 25.95 0.84
N ILE A 108 3.23 26.08 0.06
CA ILE A 108 4.18 24.98 -0.17
C ILE A 108 5.40 25.20 0.72
N VAL A 109 5.79 24.14 1.39
CA VAL A 109 7.02 24.08 2.18
C VAL A 109 8.04 23.18 1.49
N HIS A 110 9.29 23.60 1.48
CA HIS A 110 10.45 22.84 1.03
C HIS A 110 11.39 22.68 2.22
N ALA A 111 11.76 21.45 2.53
CA ALA A 111 12.67 21.14 3.62
C ALA A 111 13.88 20.35 3.10
N ASN A 112 15.07 20.73 3.54
CA ASN A 112 16.33 20.13 3.12
C ASN A 112 17.27 19.97 4.31
N GLY A 113 18.05 18.89 4.30
CA GLY A 113 19.25 18.79 5.13
C GLY A 113 20.41 19.62 4.56
N VAL A 114 21.43 19.88 5.35
CA VAL A 114 22.66 20.59 4.95
C VAL A 114 23.79 19.58 4.87
N LYS A 115 24.57 19.64 3.79
CA LYS A 115 25.77 18.79 3.64
C LYS A 115 26.89 19.37 4.49
N ASP A 116 27.48 18.54 5.32
CA ASP A 116 28.69 18.86 6.06
C ASP A 116 29.94 18.78 5.14
N THR A 117 31.07 19.25 5.63
CA THR A 117 32.38 19.24 4.91
C THR A 117 32.81 17.83 4.49
N MET A 118 32.34 16.79 5.18
CA MET A 118 32.56 15.39 4.85
C MET A 118 31.55 14.79 3.86
N GLY A 119 30.56 15.59 3.39
CA GLY A 119 29.53 15.15 2.48
C GLY A 119 28.31 14.49 3.14
N THR A 120 28.34 14.32 4.46
CA THR A 120 27.20 13.77 5.24
C THR A 120 26.10 14.80 5.37
N ILE A 121 24.85 14.39 5.16
CA ILE A 121 23.70 15.29 5.27
C ILE A 121 23.29 15.36 6.76
N GLN A 122 23.45 16.55 7.34
CA GLN A 122 23.03 16.84 8.70
C GLN A 122 21.65 17.52 8.72
N GLY A 123 20.86 17.25 9.80
CA GLY A 123 19.55 17.84 9.96
C GLY A 123 18.58 17.44 8.83
N LYS A 124 18.59 16.17 8.47
CA LYS A 124 17.63 15.59 7.50
C LYS A 124 16.20 15.99 7.88
N PRO A 125 15.34 16.34 6.92
CA PRO A 125 13.93 16.58 7.17
C PRO A 125 13.24 15.40 7.82
N VAL A 126 12.58 15.64 8.95
CA VAL A 126 11.70 14.69 9.62
C VAL A 126 10.29 15.23 9.57
N PHE A 127 9.43 14.52 8.88
CA PHE A 127 8.02 14.84 8.75
C PHE A 127 7.19 13.87 9.57
N LYS A 128 6.35 14.39 10.44
CA LYS A 128 5.44 13.64 11.27
C LYS A 128 4.01 14.06 10.98
N ASP A 129 3.18 13.11 10.59
CA ASP A 129 1.74 13.28 10.42
C ASP A 129 1.06 12.20 11.26
N GLY A 130 0.57 12.58 12.44
CA GLY A 130 0.13 11.64 13.47
C GLY A 130 1.30 11.02 14.25
N GLU A 131 1.36 9.69 14.32
CA GLU A 131 2.32 8.98 15.21
C GLU A 131 3.62 8.56 14.51
N THR A 132 3.59 8.34 13.20
CA THR A 132 4.74 7.78 12.47
C THR A 132 5.61 8.88 11.88
N PRO A 133 6.89 8.99 12.26
CA PRO A 133 7.83 9.89 11.64
C PRO A 133 8.36 9.33 10.31
N TYR A 134 8.62 10.23 9.36
CA TYR A 134 9.25 9.94 8.08
C TYR A 134 10.50 10.78 7.95
N GLU A 135 11.63 10.13 7.80
CA GLU A 135 12.91 10.79 7.56
C GLU A 135 13.18 10.85 6.04
N SER A 136 13.77 11.95 5.58
CA SER A 136 14.07 12.15 4.16
C SER A 136 15.28 13.06 3.97
N GLU A 137 15.86 13.07 2.77
CA GLU A 137 16.91 14.03 2.44
C GLU A 137 16.35 15.37 1.98
N LYS A 138 15.25 15.31 1.23
CA LYS A 138 14.53 16.48 0.72
C LYS A 138 13.05 16.20 0.68
N MET A 139 12.25 17.19 1.01
CA MET A 139 10.82 17.09 0.83
C MET A 139 10.18 18.40 0.42
N SER A 140 9.06 18.26 -0.26
CA SER A 140 8.15 19.36 -0.60
C SER A 140 6.75 18.96 -0.21
N TYR A 141 6.05 19.80 0.52
CA TYR A 141 4.70 19.52 0.97
C TYR A 141 3.78 20.73 0.79
N ASN A 142 2.58 20.50 0.33
CA ASN A 142 1.57 21.54 0.16
C ASN A 142 0.47 21.37 1.20
N PHE A 143 0.35 22.33 2.12
CA PHE A 143 -0.62 22.29 3.22
C PHE A 143 -2.08 22.37 2.75
N LYS A 144 -2.36 23.02 1.61
CA LYS A 144 -3.71 23.10 1.06
C LYS A 144 -4.18 21.79 0.42
N SER A 145 -3.34 21.23 -0.43
CA SER A 145 -3.70 19.98 -1.14
C SER A 145 -3.40 18.71 -0.35
N LYS A 146 -2.69 18.85 0.80
CA LYS A 146 -2.22 17.74 1.65
C LYS A 146 -1.37 16.72 0.89
N ARG A 147 -0.71 17.17 -0.21
CA ARG A 147 0.15 16.34 -1.06
C ARG A 147 1.61 16.71 -0.84
N GLY A 148 2.46 15.69 -0.89
CA GLY A 148 3.89 15.85 -0.74
C GLY A 148 4.69 15.05 -1.76
N PHE A 149 5.91 15.51 -2.01
CA PHE A 149 6.93 14.78 -2.75
C PHE A 149 8.16 14.67 -1.84
N ILE A 150 8.69 13.47 -1.69
CA ILE A 150 9.72 13.14 -0.73
C ILE A 150 10.80 12.33 -1.46
N ASN A 151 12.06 12.77 -1.31
CA ASN A 151 13.21 12.07 -1.88
C ASN A 151 13.97 11.37 -0.76
N ASN A 152 14.42 10.15 -1.05
CA ASN A 152 15.16 9.29 -0.13
C ASN A 152 14.46 9.18 1.24
N ILE A 153 13.23 8.64 1.19
CA ILE A 153 12.41 8.42 2.39
C ILE A 153 12.84 7.15 3.10
N THR A 154 12.92 7.23 4.42
CA THR A 154 13.05 6.08 5.31
C THR A 154 11.95 6.14 6.36
N THR A 155 11.24 5.04 6.54
CA THR A 155 10.16 4.94 7.53
C THR A 155 10.09 3.55 8.12
N GLU A 156 9.83 3.49 9.41
CA GLU A 156 9.54 2.25 10.12
C GLU A 156 8.07 1.90 9.96
N GLN A 157 7.78 0.68 9.52
CA GLN A 157 6.42 0.20 9.32
C GLN A 157 6.30 -1.25 9.82
N GLY A 158 5.59 -1.42 10.94
CA GLY A 158 5.49 -2.73 11.60
C GLY A 158 6.83 -3.15 12.22
N GLU A 159 7.33 -4.31 11.82
CA GLU A 159 8.60 -4.87 12.31
C GLU A 159 9.78 -4.60 11.34
N GLY A 160 9.60 -3.73 10.35
CA GLY A 160 10.63 -3.49 9.34
C GLY A 160 10.69 -2.05 8.85
N TYR A 161 11.69 -1.78 8.06
CA TYR A 161 11.98 -0.48 7.47
C TYR A 161 11.64 -0.50 5.98
N ILE A 162 11.00 0.58 5.52
CA ILE A 162 10.79 0.85 4.11
C ILE A 162 11.61 2.06 3.74
N THR A 163 12.49 1.90 2.76
CA THR A 163 13.24 2.99 2.15
C THR A 163 12.83 3.13 0.70
N SER A 164 12.87 4.34 0.13
CA SER A 164 12.56 4.57 -1.28
C SER A 164 13.26 5.81 -1.79
N GLU A 165 13.72 5.77 -3.03
CA GLU A 165 14.36 6.92 -3.70
C GLU A 165 13.38 8.08 -3.90
N SER A 166 12.14 7.76 -4.24
CA SER A 166 11.11 8.77 -4.41
C SER A 166 9.75 8.30 -3.90
N ALA A 167 9.07 9.17 -3.17
CA ALA A 167 7.74 8.93 -2.67
C ALA A 167 6.83 10.13 -2.89
N LYS A 168 5.57 9.87 -3.24
CA LYS A 168 4.50 10.85 -3.32
C LYS A 168 3.47 10.56 -2.25
N LYS A 169 3.26 11.52 -1.36
CA LYS A 169 2.14 11.49 -0.41
C LYS A 169 0.87 11.93 -1.12
N GLY A 170 -0.14 11.08 -1.11
CA GLY A 170 -1.48 11.39 -1.58
C GLY A 170 -2.31 12.16 -0.56
N ASN A 171 -3.52 12.52 -0.95
CA ASN A 171 -4.48 13.23 -0.09
C ASN A 171 -5.00 12.34 1.06
N ASP A 172 -5.04 11.02 0.83
CA ASP A 172 -5.67 10.02 1.71
C ASP A 172 -4.67 9.31 2.63
N GLU A 173 -3.59 9.99 3.05
CA GLU A 173 -2.49 9.41 3.84
C GLU A 173 -1.79 8.22 3.17
N GLU A 174 -2.00 8.04 1.87
CA GLU A 174 -1.35 7.01 1.09
C GLU A 174 -0.02 7.51 0.52
N TYR A 175 0.98 6.64 0.52
CA TYR A 175 2.29 6.91 -0.08
C TYR A 175 2.50 6.02 -1.29
N TYR A 176 2.84 6.63 -2.40
CA TYR A 176 3.23 5.94 -3.62
C TYR A 176 4.75 6.03 -3.74
N MET A 177 5.41 4.90 -3.73
CA MET A 177 6.86 4.79 -3.72
C MET A 177 7.36 4.13 -5.01
N GLU A 178 8.49 4.59 -5.49
CA GLU A 178 9.22 3.99 -6.61
C GLU A 178 10.62 3.61 -6.13
N HIS A 179 11.13 2.47 -6.62
CA HIS A 179 12.42 1.89 -6.21
C HIS A 179 12.52 1.74 -4.68
N GLY A 180 11.53 1.08 -4.10
CA GLY A 180 11.48 0.82 -2.68
C GLY A 180 12.34 -0.38 -2.27
N ARG A 181 12.78 -0.38 -1.01
CA ARG A 181 13.40 -1.53 -0.34
C ARG A 181 12.65 -1.78 0.96
N TYR A 182 12.32 -3.01 1.22
CA TYR A 182 11.75 -3.43 2.51
C TYR A 182 12.72 -4.39 3.18
N THR A 183 13.09 -4.10 4.40
CA THR A 183 13.98 -4.94 5.20
C THR A 183 13.54 -4.99 6.66
N THR A 184 13.85 -6.09 7.32
CA THR A 184 13.76 -6.26 8.77
C THR A 184 15.16 -6.27 9.41
N CYS A 185 16.17 -5.83 8.68
CA CYS A 185 17.52 -5.68 9.20
C CYS A 185 17.63 -4.42 10.05
N ASP A 186 18.34 -4.48 11.18
CA ASP A 186 18.59 -3.33 12.05
C ASP A 186 19.41 -2.24 11.33
N ASP A 187 20.35 -2.63 10.46
CA ASP A 187 21.03 -1.72 9.57
C ASP A 187 20.16 -1.46 8.33
N HIS A 188 19.39 -0.39 8.36
CA HIS A 188 18.49 -0.01 7.28
C HIS A 188 19.16 0.87 6.21
N GLU A 189 20.33 1.43 6.47
CA GLU A 189 21.12 2.17 5.47
C GLU A 189 21.85 1.21 4.52
N HIS A 190 22.44 0.12 5.07
CA HIS A 190 23.13 -0.94 4.34
C HIS A 190 22.61 -2.32 4.72
N PRO A 191 21.37 -2.66 4.40
CA PRO A 191 20.75 -3.89 4.86
C PRO A 191 21.40 -5.12 4.19
N HIS A 192 21.73 -6.13 4.98
CA HIS A 192 22.27 -7.39 4.50
C HIS A 192 21.32 -8.16 3.59
N PHE A 193 20.03 -7.94 3.76
CA PHE A 193 18.98 -8.50 2.91
C PHE A 193 17.80 -7.53 2.81
N TYR A 194 17.20 -7.49 1.65
CA TYR A 194 16.01 -6.67 1.43
C TYR A 194 15.16 -7.19 0.27
N LEU A 195 13.90 -6.88 0.30
CA LEU A 195 13.00 -7.06 -0.83
C LEU A 195 13.01 -5.77 -1.66
N ALA A 196 13.57 -5.83 -2.84
CA ALA A 196 13.55 -4.72 -3.79
C ALA A 196 12.19 -4.63 -4.45
N LEU A 197 11.53 -3.48 -4.31
CA LEU A 197 10.19 -3.22 -4.80
C LEU A 197 10.27 -2.24 -5.96
N SER A 198 9.74 -2.60 -7.13
CA SER A 198 9.70 -1.68 -8.26
C SER A 198 8.78 -0.49 -7.98
N ARG A 199 7.59 -0.75 -7.48
CA ARG A 199 6.59 0.22 -7.05
C ARG A 199 5.85 -0.30 -5.85
N ALA A 200 5.54 0.58 -4.90
CA ALA A 200 4.75 0.23 -3.74
C ALA A 200 3.74 1.33 -3.40
N LYS A 201 2.58 0.91 -2.92
CA LYS A 201 1.57 1.76 -2.31
C LYS A 201 1.51 1.42 -0.83
N VAL A 202 1.92 2.34 0.00
CA VAL A 202 1.94 2.19 1.45
C VAL A 202 0.73 2.88 2.04
N ARG A 203 -0.04 2.16 2.83
CA ARG A 203 -1.10 2.67 3.69
C ARG A 203 -0.65 2.49 5.14
N PRO A 204 -0.21 3.54 5.80
CA PRO A 204 0.28 3.45 7.18
C PRO A 204 -0.72 2.72 8.08
N LYS A 205 -0.22 1.86 8.97
CA LYS A 205 -1.00 1.05 9.92
C LYS A 205 -2.00 0.05 9.28
N LYS A 206 -2.06 -0.04 7.96
CA LYS A 206 -2.95 -0.98 7.25
C LYS A 206 -2.16 -2.02 6.47
N ASN A 207 -1.59 -1.64 5.35
CA ASN A 207 -0.85 -2.56 4.48
C ASN A 207 0.08 -1.84 3.51
N VAL A 208 1.00 -2.59 2.95
CA VAL A 208 1.74 -2.25 1.73
C VAL A 208 1.27 -3.15 0.61
N VAL A 209 0.94 -2.59 -0.53
CA VAL A 209 0.70 -3.31 -1.77
C VAL A 209 1.84 -2.97 -2.72
N PHE A 210 2.48 -3.97 -3.31
CA PHE A 210 3.62 -3.77 -4.18
C PHE A 210 3.47 -4.55 -5.49
N GLY A 211 4.09 -4.01 -6.53
CA GLY A 211 4.23 -4.65 -7.83
C GLY A 211 5.39 -5.65 -7.85
N PRO A 212 6.06 -5.83 -9.00
CA PRO A 212 7.18 -6.76 -9.10
C PRO A 212 8.26 -6.48 -8.05
N ALA A 213 8.66 -7.54 -7.36
CA ALA A 213 9.65 -7.49 -6.30
C ALA A 213 10.59 -8.69 -6.39
N TRP A 214 11.83 -8.52 -5.93
CA TRP A 214 12.83 -9.58 -5.89
C TRP A 214 13.67 -9.47 -4.62
N LEU A 215 14.08 -10.62 -4.14
CA LEU A 215 14.92 -10.72 -2.96
C LEU A 215 16.39 -10.42 -3.33
N VAL A 216 17.01 -9.53 -2.56
CA VAL A 216 18.43 -9.20 -2.64
C VAL A 216 19.09 -9.62 -1.34
N LEU A 217 20.20 -10.33 -1.44
CA LEU A 217 21.00 -10.79 -0.31
C LEU A 217 22.45 -10.35 -0.52
N ALA A 218 23.00 -9.58 0.42
CA ALA A 218 24.35 -9.01 0.35
C ALA A 218 24.60 -8.33 -1.03
N ASP A 219 23.66 -7.48 -1.46
CA ASP A 219 23.63 -6.76 -2.73
C ASP A 219 23.57 -7.63 -4.01
N VAL A 220 23.42 -8.95 -3.86
CA VAL A 220 23.24 -9.87 -4.98
C VAL A 220 21.76 -10.17 -5.17
N PRO A 221 21.15 -9.80 -6.32
CA PRO A 221 19.78 -10.15 -6.60
C PRO A 221 19.63 -11.65 -6.81
N LEU A 222 18.75 -12.26 -6.04
CA LEU A 222 18.44 -13.69 -6.20
C LEU A 222 17.41 -13.89 -7.32
N PRO A 223 17.41 -15.04 -8.00
CA PRO A 223 16.42 -15.35 -9.05
C PRO A 223 15.03 -15.68 -8.49
N LEU A 224 14.69 -15.06 -7.38
CA LEU A 224 13.39 -15.19 -6.71
C LEU A 224 12.63 -13.89 -6.88
N ALA A 225 11.68 -13.88 -7.82
CA ALA A 225 10.84 -12.73 -8.11
C ALA A 225 9.37 -13.02 -7.79
N ILE A 226 8.70 -12.04 -7.22
CA ILE A 226 7.27 -12.07 -6.93
C ILE A 226 6.62 -11.02 -7.84
N PRO A 227 5.64 -11.36 -8.69
CA PRO A 227 5.05 -10.41 -9.64
C PRO A 227 4.26 -9.30 -8.95
N PHE A 228 3.63 -9.59 -7.82
CA PHE A 228 2.93 -8.64 -6.95
C PHE A 228 2.71 -9.27 -5.57
N GLY A 229 2.49 -8.42 -4.57
CA GLY A 229 2.16 -8.90 -3.24
C GLY A 229 1.64 -7.79 -2.32
N PHE A 230 1.35 -8.15 -1.09
CA PHE A 230 0.99 -7.21 -0.05
C PHE A 230 1.47 -7.68 1.32
N PHE A 231 1.79 -6.72 2.19
CA PHE A 231 2.11 -6.96 3.59
C PHE A 231 1.08 -6.22 4.46
N PRO A 232 0.35 -6.89 5.34
CA PRO A 232 -0.44 -6.22 6.36
C PRO A 232 0.47 -5.74 7.51
N PHE A 233 0.24 -4.53 8.01
CA PHE A 233 0.96 -4.00 9.18
C PHE A 233 0.24 -4.26 10.50
N SER A 234 -0.92 -4.87 10.48
CA SER A 234 -1.67 -5.12 11.70
C SER A 234 -1.07 -6.28 12.48
N SER A 235 -0.80 -6.07 13.76
CA SER A 235 -0.54 -7.13 14.73
C SER A 235 -1.79 -7.98 15.04
N SER A 236 -2.94 -7.61 14.47
CA SER A 236 -4.18 -8.33 14.57
C SER A 236 -4.21 -9.48 13.58
N TYR A 237 -5.04 -10.45 13.87
CA TYR A 237 -5.40 -11.59 13.05
C TYR A 237 -5.64 -11.20 11.58
N SER A 238 -4.71 -11.51 10.71
CA SER A 238 -4.72 -11.08 9.31
C SER A 238 -4.41 -12.23 8.35
N SER A 239 -4.98 -12.14 7.15
CA SER A 239 -4.67 -13.07 6.06
C SER A 239 -3.25 -12.85 5.54
N GLY A 240 -2.58 -13.92 5.13
CA GLY A 240 -1.21 -13.81 4.63
C GLY A 240 -0.71 -15.08 3.95
N PHE A 241 0.43 -14.96 3.28
CA PHE A 241 1.13 -16.08 2.68
C PHE A 241 1.85 -16.90 3.74
N LEU A 242 1.76 -18.21 3.60
CA LEU A 242 2.52 -19.18 4.37
C LEU A 242 3.75 -19.56 3.54
N MET A 243 4.92 -19.28 4.09
CA MET A 243 6.17 -19.60 3.42
C MET A 243 6.39 -21.11 3.41
N PRO A 244 6.74 -21.68 2.25
CA PRO A 244 7.01 -23.11 2.14
C PRO A 244 8.30 -23.49 2.86
N SER A 245 8.31 -24.67 3.44
CA SER A 245 9.52 -25.35 3.88
C SER A 245 10.16 -26.10 2.71
N TYR A 246 11.46 -26.12 2.65
CA TYR A 246 12.21 -26.85 1.65
C TYR A 246 13.13 -27.90 2.30
N GLY A 247 13.42 -28.94 1.55
CA GLY A 247 14.33 -29.98 2.01
C GLY A 247 14.41 -31.07 0.95
N ASP A 248 15.02 -32.19 1.32
CA ASP A 248 15.14 -33.38 0.50
C ASP A 248 14.65 -34.61 1.23
N GLU A 249 14.13 -35.54 0.46
CA GLU A 249 13.60 -36.81 0.93
C GLU A 249 14.06 -37.92 -0.03
N SER A 250 14.61 -38.98 0.51
CA SER A 250 15.21 -40.08 -0.31
C SER A 250 14.24 -40.70 -1.29
N THR A 251 12.96 -40.79 -0.93
CA THR A 251 11.93 -41.45 -1.74
C THR A 251 11.30 -40.55 -2.78
N ARG A 252 11.08 -39.27 -2.46
CA ARG A 252 10.34 -38.31 -3.28
C ARG A 252 11.21 -37.18 -3.86
N GLY A 253 12.50 -37.11 -3.44
CA GLY A 253 13.45 -36.10 -3.89
C GLY A 253 13.30 -34.76 -3.14
N PHE A 254 13.79 -33.68 -3.72
CA PHE A 254 13.65 -32.35 -3.13
C PHE A 254 12.18 -31.96 -3.08
N TYR A 255 11.83 -31.26 -2.01
CA TYR A 255 10.45 -30.80 -1.81
C TYR A 255 10.38 -29.32 -1.46
N LEU A 256 9.24 -28.77 -1.82
CA LEU A 256 8.74 -27.49 -1.34
C LEU A 256 7.33 -27.76 -0.80
N ARG A 257 7.14 -27.77 0.53
CA ARG A 257 5.88 -28.13 1.17
C ARG A 257 5.40 -27.06 2.16
N ASP A 258 4.12 -27.19 2.56
CA ASP A 258 3.45 -26.30 3.52
C ASP A 258 3.35 -24.83 3.06
N GLY A 259 3.72 -24.54 1.81
CA GLY A 259 3.47 -23.26 1.19
C GLY A 259 2.00 -23.05 0.88
N GLY A 260 1.51 -21.82 1.05
CA GLY A 260 0.10 -21.55 0.79
C GLY A 260 -0.38 -20.20 1.22
N TYR A 261 -1.66 -20.14 1.57
CA TYR A 261 -2.31 -18.92 2.01
C TYR A 261 -3.24 -19.16 3.20
N TYR A 262 -3.13 -18.28 4.19
CA TYR A 262 -3.99 -18.23 5.34
C TYR A 262 -5.04 -17.15 5.16
N PHE A 263 -6.31 -17.50 5.24
CA PHE A 263 -7.44 -16.61 5.15
C PHE A 263 -8.02 -16.37 6.55
N ALA A 264 -7.86 -15.19 7.09
CA ALA A 264 -8.59 -14.73 8.25
C ALA A 264 -9.96 -14.20 7.80
N ILE A 265 -10.95 -15.08 7.67
CA ILE A 265 -12.27 -14.73 7.13
C ILE A 265 -12.99 -13.78 8.07
N ASN A 266 -13.00 -14.10 9.37
CA ASN A 266 -13.53 -13.26 10.44
C ASN A 266 -12.99 -13.74 11.80
N ASP A 267 -13.35 -13.05 12.88
CA ASP A 267 -12.89 -13.36 14.24
C ASP A 267 -13.25 -14.78 14.74
N ASN A 268 -14.13 -15.47 14.04
CA ASN A 268 -14.62 -16.79 14.45
C ASN A 268 -14.24 -17.91 13.49
N ILE A 269 -13.77 -17.62 12.27
CA ILE A 269 -13.52 -18.60 11.22
C ILE A 269 -12.23 -18.25 10.50
N ASP A 270 -11.35 -19.23 10.38
CA ASP A 270 -10.17 -19.17 9.51
C ASP A 270 -10.20 -20.26 8.43
N LEU A 271 -9.35 -20.11 7.43
CA LEU A 271 -9.10 -21.12 6.41
C LEU A 271 -7.62 -21.08 6.02
N ARG A 272 -6.95 -22.21 6.13
CA ARG A 272 -5.58 -22.42 5.67
C ARG A 272 -5.59 -23.33 4.47
N LEU A 273 -5.05 -22.84 3.36
CA LEU A 273 -4.81 -23.66 2.16
C LEU A 273 -3.31 -23.82 1.99
N THR A 274 -2.79 -25.03 2.02
CA THR A 274 -1.38 -25.32 1.81
C THR A 274 -1.20 -26.41 0.78
N GLY A 275 -0.03 -26.44 0.16
CA GLY A 275 0.34 -27.47 -0.79
C GLY A 275 1.81 -27.81 -0.72
N GLY A 276 2.16 -28.89 -1.37
CA GLY A 276 3.54 -29.35 -1.50
C GLY A 276 3.78 -29.98 -2.87
N ILE A 277 4.99 -29.78 -3.37
CA ILE A 277 5.47 -30.38 -4.63
C ILE A 277 6.83 -31.02 -4.39
N TYR A 278 7.07 -32.10 -5.09
CA TYR A 278 8.28 -32.89 -4.98
C TYR A 278 8.88 -33.13 -6.37
N THR A 279 10.20 -33.19 -6.46
CA THR A 279 10.90 -33.29 -7.76
C THR A 279 10.61 -34.58 -8.52
N LYS A 280 10.26 -35.69 -7.85
CA LYS A 280 9.83 -36.93 -8.51
C LYS A 280 8.37 -36.92 -8.95
N GLY A 281 7.69 -35.76 -8.87
CA GLY A 281 6.34 -35.54 -9.39
C GLY A 281 5.22 -35.84 -8.40
N SER A 282 5.50 -36.10 -7.12
CA SER A 282 4.50 -36.14 -6.06
C SER A 282 4.02 -34.73 -5.74
N TRP A 283 2.77 -34.61 -5.32
CA TRP A 283 2.21 -33.36 -4.83
C TRP A 283 1.12 -33.59 -3.78
N GLU A 284 0.90 -32.58 -2.95
CA GLU A 284 -0.11 -32.60 -1.91
C GLU A 284 -0.85 -31.27 -1.82
N ALA A 285 -2.11 -31.33 -1.42
CA ALA A 285 -2.95 -30.17 -1.18
C ALA A 285 -3.74 -30.36 0.12
N ASN A 286 -3.68 -29.36 0.98
CA ASN A 286 -4.29 -29.40 2.30
C ASN A 286 -5.19 -28.19 2.48
N ALA A 287 -6.38 -28.39 3.01
CA ALA A 287 -7.29 -27.35 3.45
C ALA A 287 -7.64 -27.60 4.91
N ALA A 288 -7.39 -26.62 5.77
CA ALA A 288 -7.74 -26.68 7.18
C ALA A 288 -8.50 -25.42 7.58
N SER A 289 -9.59 -25.58 8.31
CA SER A 289 -10.42 -24.48 8.79
C SER A 289 -10.78 -24.72 10.25
N THR A 290 -10.63 -23.69 11.05
CA THR A 290 -11.07 -23.69 12.44
C THR A 290 -12.18 -22.68 12.60
N TYR A 291 -13.23 -23.05 13.30
CA TYR A 291 -14.30 -22.13 13.64
C TYR A 291 -14.63 -22.24 15.13
N ASN A 292 -14.75 -21.07 15.76
CA ASN A 292 -15.00 -20.96 17.18
C ASN A 292 -15.85 -19.74 17.51
N LYS A 293 -16.98 -19.97 18.17
CA LYS A 293 -17.81 -18.91 18.74
C LYS A 293 -17.93 -19.11 20.25
N ARG A 294 -17.28 -18.24 21.01
CA ARG A 294 -17.26 -18.31 22.49
C ARG A 294 -18.65 -18.56 23.06
N TYR A 295 -18.75 -19.52 23.96
CA TYR A 295 -19.98 -19.92 24.68
C TYR A 295 -21.10 -20.49 23.76
N ARG A 296 -20.79 -20.85 22.50
CA ARG A 296 -21.76 -21.44 21.59
C ARG A 296 -21.29 -22.74 20.98
N TYR A 297 -20.23 -22.70 20.17
CA TYR A 297 -19.71 -23.88 19.48
C TYR A 297 -18.27 -23.69 19.05
N SER A 298 -17.59 -24.81 18.85
CA SER A 298 -16.27 -24.87 18.23
C SER A 298 -16.19 -26.09 17.31
N GLY A 299 -15.31 -26.04 16.33
CA GLY A 299 -15.04 -27.15 15.46
C GLY A 299 -13.86 -26.89 14.56
N ASN A 300 -13.44 -27.97 13.91
CA ASN A 300 -12.40 -27.91 12.90
C ASN A 300 -12.78 -28.78 11.71
N PHE A 301 -12.34 -28.36 10.54
CA PHE A 301 -12.45 -29.09 9.28
C PHE A 301 -11.06 -29.23 8.71
N SER A 302 -10.71 -30.43 8.22
CA SER A 302 -9.48 -30.66 7.48
C SER A 302 -9.74 -31.58 6.29
N PHE A 303 -9.15 -31.23 5.17
CA PHE A 303 -9.12 -32.02 3.96
C PHE A 303 -7.68 -32.12 3.47
N ASN A 304 -7.20 -33.34 3.28
CA ASN A 304 -5.87 -33.63 2.76
C ASN A 304 -6.02 -34.47 1.50
N TYR A 305 -5.30 -34.10 0.46
CA TYR A 305 -5.16 -34.86 -0.76
C TYR A 305 -3.69 -35.03 -1.10
N GLN A 306 -3.29 -36.26 -1.46
CA GLN A 306 -1.91 -36.60 -1.79
C GLN A 306 -1.87 -37.45 -3.05
N ASP A 307 -0.97 -37.14 -3.97
CA ASP A 307 -0.55 -37.97 -5.11
C ASP A 307 0.93 -38.32 -4.91
N ILE A 308 1.20 -39.46 -4.37
CA ILE A 308 2.53 -39.95 -3.99
C ILE A 308 3.07 -40.82 -5.11
N LYS A 309 4.23 -40.43 -5.65
CA LYS A 309 5.00 -41.20 -6.62
C LYS A 309 6.35 -41.56 -6.00
N THR A 310 6.59 -42.83 -5.92
CA THR A 310 7.82 -43.39 -5.34
C THR A 310 8.55 -44.19 -6.40
N GLY A 311 9.88 -44.16 -6.40
CA GLY A 311 10.72 -44.77 -7.42
C GLY A 311 10.87 -43.91 -8.67
N ASP A 312 11.63 -44.34 -9.63
CA ASP A 312 11.89 -43.65 -10.88
C ASP A 312 10.96 -44.20 -11.99
N LYS A 313 10.35 -43.29 -12.75
CA LYS A 313 9.40 -43.64 -13.81
C LYS A 313 10.05 -44.55 -14.85
N GLY A 314 9.47 -45.73 -15.01
CA GLY A 314 9.99 -46.78 -15.91
C GLY A 314 10.81 -47.86 -15.22
N MET A 315 11.04 -47.77 -13.92
CA MET A 315 11.67 -48.81 -13.11
C MET A 315 10.61 -49.70 -12.45
N PRO A 316 10.95 -50.98 -12.09
CA PRO A 316 10.03 -51.90 -11.47
C PRO A 316 9.51 -51.47 -10.08
N ASP A 317 10.22 -50.60 -9.43
CA ASP A 317 9.90 -50.05 -8.10
C ASP A 317 9.01 -48.80 -8.16
N TYR A 318 8.62 -48.34 -9.36
CA TYR A 318 7.72 -47.19 -9.50
C TYR A 318 6.32 -47.52 -9.01
N THR A 319 5.86 -46.72 -8.06
CA THR A 319 4.47 -46.80 -7.56
C THR A 319 3.84 -45.42 -7.54
N GLU A 320 2.58 -45.35 -7.91
CA GLU A 320 1.74 -44.15 -7.82
C GLU A 320 0.53 -44.46 -6.94
N THR A 321 0.38 -43.68 -5.89
CA THR A 321 -0.71 -43.84 -4.92
C THR A 321 -1.42 -42.51 -4.69
N ARG A 322 -2.72 -42.51 -4.95
CA ARG A 322 -3.59 -41.36 -4.65
C ARG A 322 -4.37 -41.62 -3.40
N SER A 323 -4.35 -40.67 -2.49
CA SER A 323 -5.03 -40.78 -1.20
C SER A 323 -5.65 -39.45 -0.78
N PHE A 324 -6.72 -39.53 -0.04
CA PHE A 324 -7.36 -38.39 0.56
C PHE A 324 -7.93 -38.72 1.94
N ARG A 325 -8.05 -37.67 2.75
CA ARG A 325 -8.68 -37.70 4.06
C ARG A 325 -9.50 -36.46 4.29
N LEU A 326 -10.74 -36.68 4.77
CA LEU A 326 -11.64 -35.60 5.21
C LEU A 326 -11.96 -35.84 6.68
N GLN A 327 -11.73 -34.80 7.48
CA GLN A 327 -12.02 -34.85 8.91
C GLN A 327 -12.80 -33.59 9.28
N TRP A 328 -13.89 -33.78 10.00
CA TRP A 328 -14.67 -32.69 10.56
C TRP A 328 -15.10 -33.05 11.98
N THR A 329 -14.93 -32.06 12.88
CA THR A 329 -15.41 -32.17 14.24
C THR A 329 -16.19 -30.92 14.60
N HIS A 330 -17.28 -31.13 15.30
CA HIS A 330 -18.12 -30.06 15.84
C HIS A 330 -18.49 -30.36 17.27
N ARG A 331 -18.39 -29.36 18.12
CA ARG A 331 -18.78 -29.44 19.53
C ARG A 331 -19.54 -28.19 19.94
N GLN A 332 -20.72 -28.38 20.49
CA GLN A 332 -21.49 -27.33 21.15
C GLN A 332 -20.91 -27.08 22.56
N ASP A 333 -20.79 -25.80 22.94
CA ASP A 333 -20.39 -25.40 24.29
C ASP A 333 -21.56 -25.68 25.26
N ALA A 334 -21.28 -26.25 26.43
CA ALA A 334 -22.26 -26.51 27.47
C ALA A 334 -23.00 -25.26 27.96
N LYS A 335 -22.36 -24.09 27.85
CA LYS A 335 -22.99 -22.81 28.17
C LYS A 335 -23.99 -22.30 27.14
N ALA A 336 -23.98 -22.86 25.92
CA ALA A 336 -24.93 -22.48 24.87
C ALA A 336 -26.35 -22.95 25.17
N ASN A 337 -26.46 -24.16 25.72
CA ASN A 337 -27.72 -24.72 26.17
C ASN A 337 -27.43 -25.71 27.34
N PRO A 338 -27.80 -25.38 28.57
CA PRO A 338 -27.58 -26.23 29.73
C PRO A 338 -28.27 -27.59 29.64
N ASN A 339 -29.35 -27.68 28.87
CA ASN A 339 -30.20 -28.88 28.79
C ASN A 339 -29.87 -29.77 27.58
N SER A 340 -28.91 -29.39 26.75
CA SER A 340 -28.58 -30.14 25.54
C SER A 340 -27.10 -30.00 25.19
N ASN A 341 -26.46 -31.14 24.96
CA ASN A 341 -25.09 -31.22 24.44
C ASN A 341 -25.10 -31.85 23.04
N PHE A 342 -24.53 -31.15 22.08
CA PHE A 342 -24.37 -31.67 20.72
C PHE A 342 -22.89 -31.77 20.36
N SER A 343 -22.48 -32.94 19.88
CA SER A 343 -21.17 -33.16 19.28
C SER A 343 -21.30 -34.06 18.06
N ALA A 344 -20.53 -33.76 17.04
CA ALA A 344 -20.47 -34.53 15.81
C ALA A 344 -19.04 -34.67 15.32
N SER A 345 -18.69 -35.82 14.79
CA SER A 345 -17.39 -36.06 14.15
C SER A 345 -17.57 -36.91 12.89
N ILE A 346 -16.87 -36.48 11.84
CA ILE A 346 -16.76 -37.24 10.59
C ILE A 346 -15.27 -37.46 10.35
N ASN A 347 -14.89 -38.69 10.09
CA ASN A 347 -13.54 -39.03 9.63
C ASN A 347 -13.71 -40.01 8.47
N TYR A 348 -13.36 -39.55 7.27
CA TYR A 348 -13.47 -40.34 6.05
C TYR A 348 -12.15 -40.28 5.30
N SER A 349 -11.56 -41.43 5.01
CA SER A 349 -10.29 -41.60 4.34
C SER A 349 -10.37 -42.64 3.25
N SER A 350 -9.50 -42.50 2.25
CA SER A 350 -9.31 -43.58 1.28
C SER A 350 -8.48 -44.70 1.90
N THR A 351 -8.73 -45.95 1.48
CA THR A 351 -7.98 -47.14 1.95
C THR A 351 -6.46 -46.98 1.74
N SER A 352 -6.06 -46.23 0.70
CA SER A 352 -4.65 -45.96 0.43
C SER A 352 -4.06 -45.00 1.45
N TYR A 353 -4.84 -44.08 2.01
CA TYR A 353 -4.40 -43.18 3.05
C TYR A 353 -4.07 -43.92 4.33
N ASP A 354 -4.95 -44.80 4.78
CA ASP A 354 -4.81 -45.58 6.02
C ASP A 354 -3.64 -46.55 5.98
N ARG A 355 -3.16 -46.93 4.77
CA ARG A 355 -2.05 -47.83 4.57
C ARG A 355 -0.69 -47.12 4.53
N ASN A 356 -0.64 -45.85 4.12
CA ASN A 356 0.59 -45.11 3.87
C ASN A 356 0.92 -44.07 4.95
N ASN A 357 0.04 -43.84 5.89
CA ASN A 357 0.18 -42.96 7.03
C ASN A 357 -0.22 -43.70 8.32
#